data_6b46f78eacf3d0af6dd5545d14291b18
#
_entry.id   6b46f78eacf3d0af6dd5545d14291b18
#
_cell.length_a   1.000
_cell.length_b   1.000
_cell.length_c   1.000
_cell.angle_alpha   90.00
_cell.angle_beta   90.00
_cell.angle_gamma   90.00
#
_symmetry.space_group_name_H-M   'P 1'
#
loop_
_entity.id
_entity.type
_entity.pdbx_description
1 polymer ?
#
loop_
_entity_poly.entity_id
_entity_poly.type
_entity_poly.pdbx_seq_one_letter_code
_entity_poly.pdbx_strand_id
1 'polypeptide(L)'
;MFADCLRLKLAGAVELTAEQISILEAHYELLGRWNRILNLTRIDSMEAGIERHYAESLFLGAHLPRRPLLVVDVGSGAGFPGIPVAVLRPDCSVTLVESHRRKAVFLREATRRLSNVVVRAERAEDLSERFDCAVSRAVSYGDLVPALRKLADAAELLTGIEPPPAALGFRWSPPIRLPWGKNRFLRISDPAPLGSVCFT
;
A
#
# COMPACT_ATOMS: atom_id res chain seq x y z
N MET A 1 10.51 16.85 13.96
CA MET A 1 10.16 17.44 12.62
C MET A 1 9.29 16.51 11.77
N PHE A 2 9.73 15.28 11.41
CA PHE A 2 8.89 14.31 10.67
C PHE A 2 7.57 14.00 11.42
N ALA A 3 7.66 13.63 12.69
CA ALA A 3 6.52 13.29 13.54
C ALA A 3 5.46 14.40 13.59
N ASP A 4 5.88 15.65 13.77
CA ASP A 4 4.95 16.80 13.89
C ASP A 4 4.27 17.10 12.55
N CYS A 5 5.03 17.04 11.44
CA CYS A 5 4.49 17.21 10.10
C CYS A 5 3.49 16.08 9.77
N LEU A 6 3.81 14.83 10.14
CA LEU A 6 2.92 13.70 9.90
C LEU A 6 1.62 13.86 10.71
N ARG A 7 1.70 14.18 12.02
CA ARG A 7 0.52 14.42 12.85
C ARG A 7 -0.35 15.55 12.31
N LEU A 8 0.27 16.67 11.95
CA LEU A 8 -0.46 17.80 11.38
C LEU A 8 -1.17 17.43 10.08
N LYS A 9 -0.50 16.68 9.21
CA LYS A 9 -1.06 16.25 7.94
C LYS A 9 -2.23 15.27 8.13
N LEU A 10 -2.17 14.39 9.12
CA LEU A 10 -3.19 13.38 9.39
C LEU A 10 -4.35 13.88 10.26
N ALA A 11 -4.26 15.09 10.79
CA ALA A 11 -5.25 15.62 11.74
C ALA A 11 -6.69 15.45 11.24
N GLY A 12 -7.52 14.78 12.06
CA GLY A 12 -8.92 14.49 11.73
C GLY A 12 -9.14 13.33 10.75
N ALA A 13 -8.09 12.73 10.19
CA ALA A 13 -8.22 11.62 9.25
C ALA A 13 -7.73 10.28 9.81
N VAL A 14 -6.56 10.26 10.46
CA VAL A 14 -5.96 9.04 11.03
C VAL A 14 -5.21 9.39 12.31
N GLU A 15 -5.42 8.61 13.36
CA GLU A 15 -4.66 8.73 14.61
C GLU A 15 -3.57 7.66 14.69
N LEU A 16 -2.38 8.06 15.15
CA LEU A 16 -1.24 7.19 15.31
C LEU A 16 -0.69 7.25 16.74
N THR A 17 -0.28 6.11 17.27
CA THR A 17 0.48 6.05 18.52
C THR A 17 1.90 6.60 18.33
N ALA A 18 2.57 6.92 19.43
CA ALA A 18 3.97 7.35 19.40
C ALA A 18 4.90 6.27 18.80
N GLU A 19 4.61 5.00 19.08
CA GLU A 19 5.37 3.88 18.55
C GLU A 19 5.20 3.76 17.03
N GLN A 20 3.99 3.84 16.51
CA GLN A 20 3.71 3.83 15.07
C GLN A 20 4.44 4.96 14.35
N ILE A 21 4.43 6.17 14.92
CA ILE A 21 5.16 7.31 14.36
C ILE A 21 6.67 7.05 14.36
N SER A 22 7.22 6.50 15.44
CA SER A 22 8.65 6.17 15.52
C SER A 22 9.07 5.14 14.47
N ILE A 23 8.24 4.15 14.19
CA ILE A 23 8.51 3.15 13.13
C ILE A 23 8.49 3.81 11.75
N LEU A 24 7.51 4.68 11.48
CA LEU A 24 7.41 5.39 10.20
C LEU A 24 8.56 6.39 10.00
N GLU A 25 9.00 7.06 11.06
CA GLU A 25 10.17 7.96 11.02
C GLU A 25 11.46 7.18 10.72
N ALA A 26 11.68 6.04 11.38
CA ALA A 26 12.81 5.16 11.09
C ALA A 26 12.80 4.65 9.62
N HIS A 27 11.62 4.32 9.09
CA HIS A 27 11.46 3.99 7.67
C HIS A 27 11.81 5.18 6.76
N TYR A 28 11.38 6.40 7.09
CA TYR A 28 11.70 7.61 6.33
C TYR A 28 13.21 7.87 6.28
N GLU A 29 13.89 7.75 7.41
CA GLU A 29 15.36 7.92 7.48
C GLU A 29 16.09 6.84 6.65
N LEU A 30 15.66 5.59 6.77
CA LEU A 30 16.20 4.49 5.98
C LEU A 30 15.99 4.73 4.48
N LEU A 31 14.78 5.12 4.09
CA LEU A 31 14.44 5.47 2.71
C LEU A 31 15.35 6.56 2.16
N GLY A 32 15.62 7.63 2.94
CA GLY A 32 16.52 8.69 2.54
C GLY A 32 17.95 8.21 2.26
N ARG A 33 18.46 7.26 3.06
CA ARG A 33 19.79 6.66 2.83
C ARG A 33 19.81 5.82 1.55
N TRP A 34 18.83 4.93 1.38
CA TRP A 34 18.76 4.03 0.22
C TRP A 34 18.41 4.74 -1.09
N ASN A 35 17.64 5.83 -1.03
CA ASN A 35 17.21 6.57 -2.21
C ASN A 35 18.38 7.19 -2.98
N ARG A 36 19.49 7.48 -2.30
CA ARG A 36 20.74 7.96 -2.92
C ARG A 36 21.39 6.91 -3.84
N ILE A 37 21.02 5.64 -3.66
CA ILE A 37 21.65 4.49 -4.36
C ILE A 37 20.68 3.84 -5.35
N LEU A 38 19.38 3.75 -5.00
CA LEU A 38 18.41 2.94 -5.74
C LEU A 38 17.29 3.71 -6.45
N ASN A 39 17.22 5.03 -6.31
CA ASN A 39 16.11 5.84 -6.84
C ASN A 39 14.73 5.24 -6.48
N LEU A 40 14.51 4.94 -5.20
CA LEU A 40 13.29 4.33 -4.69
C LEU A 40 12.08 5.24 -4.85
N THR A 41 12.29 6.54 -4.73
CA THR A 41 11.27 7.58 -4.93
C THR A 41 11.88 8.80 -5.61
N ARG A 42 11.04 9.52 -6.37
CA ARG A 42 11.38 10.82 -7.00
C ARG A 42 10.98 12.01 -6.13
N ILE A 43 10.34 11.77 -4.99
CA ILE A 43 9.93 12.84 -4.07
C ILE A 43 11.11 13.19 -3.19
N ASP A 44 11.53 14.43 -3.23
CA ASP A 44 12.78 14.96 -2.65
C ASP A 44 12.54 15.90 -1.46
N SER A 45 11.30 16.35 -1.21
CA SER A 45 10.97 17.11 0.00
C SER A 45 10.25 16.26 1.05
N MET A 46 10.50 16.58 2.33
CA MET A 46 9.88 15.88 3.46
C MET A 46 8.35 16.03 3.44
N GLU A 47 7.85 17.24 3.20
CA GLU A 47 6.42 17.53 3.18
C GLU A 47 5.70 16.75 2.08
N ALA A 48 6.25 16.74 0.87
CA ALA A 48 5.69 15.98 -0.25
C ALA A 48 5.79 14.47 0.01
N GLY A 49 6.86 14.01 0.63
CA GLY A 49 7.02 12.61 1.04
C GLY A 49 5.98 12.19 2.08
N ILE A 50 5.78 13.01 3.11
CA ILE A 50 4.76 12.78 4.15
C ILE A 50 3.36 12.73 3.52
N GLU A 51 3.01 13.71 2.70
CA GLU A 51 1.70 13.77 2.07
C GLU A 51 1.47 12.59 1.13
N ARG A 52 2.36 12.44 0.15
CA ARG A 52 2.14 11.54 -0.98
C ARG A 52 2.46 10.08 -0.69
N HIS A 53 3.32 9.81 0.27
CA HIS A 53 3.70 8.44 0.62
C HIS A 53 3.00 7.99 1.90
N TYR A 54 3.23 8.70 3.01
CA TYR A 54 2.74 8.23 4.31
C TYR A 54 1.25 8.50 4.52
N ALA A 55 0.80 9.76 4.35
CA ALA A 55 -0.59 10.11 4.62
C ALA A 55 -1.57 9.41 3.67
N GLU A 56 -1.28 9.36 2.35
CA GLU A 56 -2.11 8.60 1.41
C GLU A 56 -2.19 7.12 1.78
N SER A 57 -1.07 6.49 2.16
CA SER A 57 -1.03 5.07 2.51
C SER A 57 -1.74 4.76 3.83
N LEU A 58 -1.60 5.62 4.83
CA LEU A 58 -2.30 5.51 6.10
C LEU A 58 -3.81 5.72 5.93
N PHE A 59 -4.20 6.65 5.06
CA PHE A 59 -5.60 6.86 4.71
C PHE A 59 -6.21 5.61 4.07
N LEU A 60 -5.51 4.96 3.14
CA LEU A 60 -5.92 3.67 2.60
C LEU A 60 -6.06 2.64 3.73
N GLY A 61 -5.04 2.47 4.57
CA GLY A 61 -5.08 1.51 5.68
C GLY A 61 -6.23 1.72 6.67
N ALA A 62 -6.68 2.97 6.86
CA ALA A 62 -7.82 3.31 7.70
C ALA A 62 -9.19 2.94 7.06
N HIS A 63 -9.23 2.78 5.73
CA HIS A 63 -10.42 2.35 4.99
C HIS A 63 -10.55 0.83 4.84
N LEU A 64 -9.47 0.08 5.09
CA LEU A 64 -9.54 -1.38 5.11
C LEU A 64 -10.60 -1.86 6.12
N PRO A 65 -11.33 -2.96 5.84
CA PRO A 65 -12.29 -3.53 6.75
C PRO A 65 -11.75 -3.72 8.16
N ARG A 66 -12.55 -3.42 9.19
CA ARG A 66 -12.15 -3.50 10.61
C ARG A 66 -12.13 -4.94 11.13
N ARG A 67 -11.33 -5.79 10.52
CA ARG A 67 -11.05 -7.17 10.93
C ARG A 67 -9.63 -7.54 10.51
N PRO A 68 -9.01 -8.57 11.07
CA PRO A 68 -7.75 -9.11 10.56
C PRO A 68 -7.87 -9.49 9.08
N LEU A 69 -6.87 -9.14 8.28
CA LEU A 69 -6.82 -9.38 6.85
C LEU A 69 -5.46 -9.94 6.43
N LEU A 70 -5.48 -10.80 5.42
CA LEU A 70 -4.31 -11.08 4.61
C LEU A 70 -4.26 -10.05 3.47
N VAL A 71 -3.29 -9.14 3.55
CA VAL A 71 -3.14 -8.03 2.59
C VAL A 71 -1.92 -8.28 1.72
N VAL A 72 -2.03 -8.07 0.41
CA VAL A 72 -0.89 -8.06 -0.51
C VAL A 72 -0.69 -6.67 -1.09
N ASP A 73 0.52 -6.14 -0.97
CA ASP A 73 0.94 -4.89 -1.61
C ASP A 73 1.69 -5.23 -2.90
N VAL A 74 1.07 -4.97 -4.04
CA VAL A 74 1.60 -5.31 -5.36
C VAL A 74 2.44 -4.16 -5.91
N GLY A 75 3.73 -4.46 -6.14
CA GLY A 75 4.69 -3.46 -6.58
C GLY A 75 5.09 -2.50 -5.47
N SER A 76 5.45 -3.03 -4.30
CA SER A 76 5.68 -2.27 -3.08
C SER A 76 6.76 -1.18 -3.18
N GLY A 77 7.73 -1.31 -4.06
CA GLY A 77 8.75 -0.31 -4.33
C GLY A 77 9.53 0.13 -3.09
N ALA A 78 9.27 1.35 -2.65
CA ALA A 78 9.79 1.90 -1.40
C ALA A 78 8.95 1.53 -0.15
N GLY A 79 8.07 0.53 -0.26
CA GLY A 79 7.21 0.06 0.83
C GLY A 79 5.85 0.75 0.93
N PHE A 80 5.38 1.38 -0.16
CA PHE A 80 4.11 2.09 -0.17
C PHE A 80 3.08 1.47 -1.11
N PRO A 81 1.87 1.20 -0.62
CA PRO A 81 1.32 1.57 0.69
C PRO A 81 1.59 0.58 1.83
N GLY A 82 2.19 -0.59 1.57
CA GLY A 82 2.21 -1.74 2.46
C GLY A 82 2.83 -1.51 3.84
N ILE A 83 3.98 -0.80 3.95
CA ILE A 83 4.61 -0.55 5.26
C ILE A 83 3.74 0.34 6.16
N PRO A 84 3.24 1.52 5.72
CA PRO A 84 2.30 2.30 6.54
C PRO A 84 1.01 1.54 6.91
N VAL A 85 0.49 0.71 6.00
CA VAL A 85 -0.66 -0.17 6.28
C VAL A 85 -0.32 -1.15 7.41
N ALA A 86 0.81 -1.84 7.33
CA ALA A 86 1.25 -2.80 8.36
C ALA A 86 1.46 -2.15 9.73
N VAL A 87 1.98 -0.92 9.75
CA VAL A 87 2.17 -0.14 11.00
C VAL A 87 0.84 0.29 11.59
N LEU A 88 -0.11 0.74 10.76
CA LEU A 88 -1.43 1.18 11.23
C LEU A 88 -2.30 0.00 11.68
N ARG A 89 -2.18 -1.14 10.99
CA ARG A 89 -3.01 -2.33 11.15
C ARG A 89 -2.17 -3.53 11.60
N PRO A 90 -1.71 -3.55 12.85
CA PRO A 90 -0.92 -4.67 13.38
C PRO A 90 -1.71 -5.99 13.47
N ASP A 91 -3.03 -5.92 13.36
CA ASP A 91 -3.94 -7.06 13.26
C ASP A 91 -3.95 -7.73 11.87
N CYS A 92 -3.45 -7.06 10.83
CA CYS A 92 -3.35 -7.58 9.47
C CYS A 92 -1.97 -8.20 9.22
N SER A 93 -1.94 -9.26 8.38
CA SER A 93 -0.68 -9.78 7.81
C SER A 93 -0.46 -9.17 6.44
N VAL A 94 0.66 -8.47 6.24
CA VAL A 94 0.95 -7.76 4.99
C VAL A 94 2.08 -8.43 4.24
N THR A 95 1.83 -8.83 3.00
CA THR A 95 2.85 -9.35 2.07
C THR A 95 3.25 -8.26 1.09
N LEU A 96 4.52 -7.85 1.12
CA LEU A 96 5.10 -6.89 0.18
C LEU A 96 5.69 -7.63 -1.02
N VAL A 97 5.18 -7.37 -2.22
CA VAL A 97 5.62 -8.01 -3.46
C VAL A 97 6.39 -7.01 -4.31
N GLU A 98 7.66 -7.31 -4.56
CA GLU A 98 8.55 -6.46 -5.34
C GLU A 98 9.49 -7.32 -6.20
N SER A 99 9.38 -7.20 -7.51
CA SER A 99 10.17 -8.00 -8.46
C SER A 99 11.63 -7.58 -8.54
N HIS A 100 11.95 -6.32 -8.23
CA HIS A 100 13.32 -5.83 -8.28
C HIS A 100 14.08 -6.23 -7.02
N ARG A 101 15.00 -7.22 -7.15
CA ARG A 101 15.74 -7.82 -6.03
C ARG A 101 16.37 -6.82 -5.05
N ARG A 102 16.99 -5.74 -5.56
CA ARG A 102 17.63 -4.72 -4.69
C ARG A 102 16.62 -3.93 -3.87
N LYS A 103 15.43 -3.65 -4.43
CA LYS A 103 14.33 -3.01 -3.67
C LYS A 103 13.77 -3.97 -2.62
N ALA A 104 13.67 -5.28 -2.93
CA ALA A 104 13.26 -6.27 -1.94
C ALA A 104 14.25 -6.39 -0.78
N VAL A 105 15.55 -6.19 -0.99
CA VAL A 105 16.54 -6.10 0.11
C VAL A 105 16.24 -4.89 1.00
N PHE A 106 16.00 -3.73 0.42
CA PHE A 106 15.57 -2.54 1.17
C PHE A 106 14.32 -2.83 2.00
N LEU A 107 13.29 -3.44 1.39
CA LEU A 107 12.04 -3.76 2.10
C LEU A 107 12.28 -4.68 3.30
N ARG A 108 13.13 -5.70 3.16
CA ARG A 108 13.49 -6.60 4.29
C ARG A 108 14.18 -5.84 5.43
N GLU A 109 15.05 -4.90 5.10
CA GLU A 109 15.70 -4.06 6.11
C GLU A 109 14.67 -3.12 6.78
N ALA A 110 13.82 -2.49 5.99
CA ALA A 110 12.80 -1.54 6.46
C ALA A 110 11.74 -2.20 7.37
N THR A 111 11.47 -3.49 7.17
CA THR A 111 10.42 -4.22 7.90
C THR A 111 10.94 -5.09 9.04
N ARG A 112 12.23 -5.05 9.37
CA ARG A 112 12.83 -5.91 10.43
C ARG A 112 12.15 -5.81 11.81
N ARG A 113 11.48 -4.70 12.09
CA ARG A 113 10.74 -4.46 13.34
C ARG A 113 9.24 -4.79 13.24
N LEU A 114 8.76 -5.22 12.08
CA LEU A 114 7.36 -5.54 11.83
C LEU A 114 7.18 -7.05 11.74
N SER A 115 6.59 -7.65 12.78
CA SER A 115 6.35 -9.09 12.83
C SER A 115 5.21 -9.56 11.93
N ASN A 116 4.38 -8.62 11.47
CA ASN A 116 3.22 -8.86 10.60
C ASN A 116 3.51 -8.62 9.12
N VAL A 117 4.80 -8.55 8.72
CA VAL A 117 5.19 -8.29 7.32
C VAL A 117 6.04 -9.41 6.75
N VAL A 118 5.72 -9.84 5.55
CA VAL A 118 6.52 -10.75 4.71
C VAL A 118 6.92 -10.05 3.43
N VAL A 119 8.17 -10.24 2.95
CA VAL A 119 8.66 -9.68 1.69
C VAL A 119 8.90 -10.78 0.68
N ARG A 120 8.20 -10.72 -0.45
CA ARG A 120 8.35 -11.60 -1.62
C ARG A 120 9.13 -10.88 -2.72
N ALA A 121 10.30 -11.43 -3.08
CA ALA A 121 11.16 -10.88 -4.13
C ALA A 121 10.89 -11.59 -5.47
N GLU A 122 9.67 -11.44 -5.97
CA GLU A 122 9.17 -12.12 -7.17
C GLU A 122 8.10 -11.26 -7.87
N ARG A 123 7.64 -11.69 -9.04
CA ARG A 123 6.53 -11.04 -9.72
C ARG A 123 5.21 -11.44 -9.09
N ALA A 124 4.25 -10.52 -9.09
CA ALA A 124 2.94 -10.77 -8.48
C ALA A 124 2.17 -11.91 -9.19
N GLU A 125 2.33 -12.03 -10.51
CA GLU A 125 1.73 -13.11 -11.31
C GLU A 125 2.26 -14.51 -10.96
N ASP A 126 3.46 -14.61 -10.35
CA ASP A 126 4.08 -15.89 -9.97
C ASP A 126 3.61 -16.40 -8.60
N LEU A 127 2.98 -15.54 -7.79
CA LEU A 127 2.42 -15.94 -6.51
C LEU A 127 1.25 -16.91 -6.68
N SER A 128 1.18 -17.90 -5.81
CA SER A 128 0.09 -18.88 -5.74
C SER A 128 -0.87 -18.63 -4.57
N GLU A 129 -0.44 -17.86 -3.59
CA GLU A 129 -1.24 -17.53 -2.41
C GLU A 129 -2.43 -16.63 -2.75
N ARG A 130 -3.48 -16.71 -1.93
CA ARG A 130 -4.66 -15.84 -1.99
C ARG A 130 -4.70 -14.92 -0.78
N PHE A 131 -5.20 -13.71 -1.00
CA PHE A 131 -5.29 -12.65 -0.01
C PHE A 131 -6.72 -12.11 0.07
N ASP A 132 -7.10 -11.55 1.22
CA ASP A 132 -8.40 -10.89 1.37
C ASP A 132 -8.47 -9.61 0.54
N CYS A 133 -7.37 -8.84 0.52
CA CYS A 133 -7.31 -7.56 -0.15
C CYS A 133 -5.93 -7.31 -0.80
N ALA A 134 -5.94 -6.84 -2.03
CA ALA A 134 -4.75 -6.31 -2.68
C ALA A 134 -4.73 -4.78 -2.58
N VAL A 135 -3.58 -4.24 -2.21
CA VAL A 135 -3.33 -2.80 -2.23
C VAL A 135 -2.24 -2.49 -3.23
N SER A 136 -2.30 -1.32 -3.86
CA SER A 136 -1.23 -0.88 -4.75
C SER A 136 -1.23 0.63 -4.95
N ARG A 137 -0.06 1.16 -5.32
CA ARG A 137 0.15 2.56 -5.62
C ARG A 137 1.20 2.74 -6.70
N ALA A 138 0.92 3.62 -7.66
CA ALA A 138 1.87 4.01 -8.72
C ALA A 138 2.39 2.84 -9.59
N VAL A 139 1.68 1.72 -9.63
CA VAL A 139 1.88 0.62 -10.57
C VAL A 139 0.96 0.84 -11.76
N SER A 140 1.42 0.56 -12.97
CA SER A 140 0.57 0.68 -14.15
C SER A 140 -0.56 -0.34 -14.11
N TYR A 141 -1.72 0.00 -14.65
CA TYR A 141 -2.83 -0.96 -14.72
C TYR A 141 -2.48 -2.20 -15.55
N GLY A 142 -1.64 -2.03 -16.58
CA GLY A 142 -1.15 -3.15 -17.39
C GLY A 142 -0.38 -4.19 -16.57
N ASP A 143 0.41 -3.73 -15.61
CA ASP A 143 1.16 -4.63 -14.70
C ASP A 143 0.27 -5.25 -13.60
N LEU A 144 -0.84 -4.60 -13.25
CA LEU A 144 -1.78 -5.09 -12.24
C LEU A 144 -2.77 -6.13 -12.77
N VAL A 145 -3.21 -5.99 -14.04
CA VAL A 145 -4.24 -6.84 -14.65
C VAL A 145 -3.93 -8.35 -14.53
N PRO A 146 -2.73 -8.84 -14.83
CA PRO A 146 -2.46 -10.27 -14.79
C PRO A 146 -2.46 -10.88 -13.39
N ALA A 147 -2.34 -10.07 -12.34
CA ALA A 147 -2.13 -10.54 -10.99
C ALA A 147 -3.27 -10.27 -10.02
N LEU A 148 -3.86 -9.07 -10.04
CA LEU A 148 -4.74 -8.61 -8.96
C LEU A 148 -5.90 -9.54 -8.66
N ARG A 149 -6.69 -9.92 -9.69
CA ARG A 149 -7.87 -10.78 -9.50
C ARG A 149 -7.51 -12.22 -9.14
N LYS A 150 -6.35 -12.68 -9.59
CA LYS A 150 -5.80 -13.99 -9.20
C LYS A 150 -5.44 -14.00 -7.71
N LEU A 151 -4.87 -12.91 -7.20
CA LEU A 151 -4.32 -12.84 -5.87
C LEU A 151 -5.33 -12.49 -4.78
N ALA A 152 -6.36 -11.65 -5.09
CA ALA A 152 -7.22 -11.13 -4.04
C ALA A 152 -8.70 -11.05 -4.45
N ASP A 153 -9.56 -11.13 -3.44
CA ASP A 153 -11.01 -11.01 -3.60
C ASP A 153 -11.47 -9.56 -3.63
N ALA A 154 -10.70 -8.65 -3.02
CA ALA A 154 -10.93 -7.21 -3.03
C ALA A 154 -9.63 -6.46 -3.35
N ALA A 155 -9.76 -5.19 -3.77
CA ALA A 155 -8.62 -4.32 -4.02
C ALA A 155 -8.89 -2.89 -3.56
N GLU A 156 -7.85 -2.24 -3.02
CA GLU A 156 -7.83 -0.82 -2.70
C GLU A 156 -6.62 -0.16 -3.37
N LEU A 157 -6.88 0.81 -4.25
CA LEU A 157 -5.85 1.43 -5.08
C LEU A 157 -5.75 2.94 -4.83
N LEU A 158 -4.52 3.41 -4.63
CA LEU A 158 -4.20 4.85 -4.65
C LEU A 158 -3.90 5.29 -6.07
N THR A 159 -4.80 6.08 -6.66
CA THR A 159 -4.77 6.44 -8.09
C THR A 159 -4.79 7.93 -8.34
N GLY A 160 -4.53 8.31 -9.60
CA GLY A 160 -4.84 9.63 -10.14
C GLY A 160 -6.31 9.75 -10.59
N ILE A 161 -6.56 10.63 -11.56
CA ILE A 161 -7.90 10.88 -12.13
C ILE A 161 -8.40 9.65 -12.89
N GLU A 162 -7.50 8.97 -13.57
CA GLU A 162 -7.84 7.84 -14.43
C GLU A 162 -8.45 6.69 -13.63
N PRO A 163 -9.66 6.22 -13.99
CA PRO A 163 -10.31 5.13 -13.28
C PRO A 163 -9.63 3.79 -13.58
N PRO A 164 -9.70 2.83 -12.64
CA PRO A 164 -9.26 1.47 -12.91
C PRO A 164 -10.05 0.85 -14.06
N PRO A 165 -9.38 0.20 -15.03
CA PRO A 165 -10.05 -0.42 -16.16
C PRO A 165 -10.85 -1.67 -15.73
N ALA A 166 -11.91 -1.98 -16.49
CA ALA A 166 -12.73 -3.19 -16.26
C ALA A 166 -11.90 -4.49 -16.33
N ALA A 167 -10.80 -4.48 -17.09
CA ALA A 167 -9.87 -5.61 -17.18
C ALA A 167 -9.25 -6.05 -15.84
N LEU A 168 -9.26 -5.20 -14.80
CA LEU A 168 -8.87 -5.62 -13.44
C LEU A 168 -9.87 -6.60 -12.80
N GLY A 169 -11.07 -6.74 -13.35
CA GLY A 169 -12.06 -7.73 -12.92
C GLY A 169 -12.78 -7.39 -11.61
N PHE A 170 -12.71 -6.14 -11.15
CA PHE A 170 -13.41 -5.66 -9.96
C PHE A 170 -14.51 -4.66 -10.34
N ARG A 171 -15.59 -4.65 -9.54
CA ARG A 171 -16.49 -3.51 -9.49
C ARG A 171 -15.94 -2.51 -8.47
N TRP A 172 -16.03 -1.23 -8.77
CA TRP A 172 -15.47 -0.16 -7.95
C TRP A 172 -16.59 0.69 -7.36
N SER A 173 -16.51 0.94 -6.08
CA SER A 173 -17.34 1.93 -5.40
C SER A 173 -17.01 3.35 -5.91
N PRO A 174 -17.86 4.36 -5.68
CA PRO A 174 -17.52 5.74 -5.98
C PRO A 174 -16.15 6.11 -5.38
N PRO A 175 -15.29 6.81 -6.14
CA PRO A 175 -13.94 7.13 -5.68
C PRO A 175 -13.96 8.08 -4.48
N ILE A 176 -13.15 7.81 -3.48
CA ILE A 176 -12.95 8.69 -2.33
C ILE A 176 -11.79 9.63 -2.67
N ARG A 177 -12.06 10.94 -2.70
CA ARG A 177 -11.02 11.93 -2.91
C ARG A 177 -10.15 12.04 -1.66
N LEU A 178 -8.82 12.00 -1.86
CA LEU A 178 -7.89 12.18 -0.75
C LEU A 178 -7.90 13.65 -0.26
N PRO A 179 -7.84 13.89 1.06
CA PRO A 179 -7.91 15.25 1.62
C PRO A 179 -6.82 16.19 1.12
N TRP A 180 -5.66 15.65 0.73
CA TRP A 180 -4.46 16.42 0.43
C TRP A 180 -4.21 16.63 -1.07
N GLY A 181 -4.85 15.89 -1.95
CA GLY A 181 -4.54 15.88 -3.37
C GLY A 181 -5.68 16.34 -4.27
N LYS A 182 -5.44 17.33 -5.17
CA LYS A 182 -6.48 17.78 -6.11
C LYS A 182 -6.99 16.67 -7.02
N ASN A 183 -6.10 15.76 -7.44
CA ASN A 183 -6.37 14.69 -8.41
C ASN A 183 -5.90 13.33 -7.88
N ARG A 184 -6.15 13.07 -6.59
CA ARG A 184 -5.75 11.84 -5.93
C ARG A 184 -6.97 11.18 -5.29
N PHE A 185 -7.09 9.87 -5.50
CA PHE A 185 -8.26 9.11 -5.10
C PHE A 185 -7.87 7.76 -4.52
N LEU A 186 -8.60 7.36 -3.49
CA LEU A 186 -8.69 5.98 -3.06
C LEU A 186 -9.84 5.32 -3.83
N ARG A 187 -9.54 4.22 -4.48
CA ARG A 187 -10.49 3.35 -5.18
C ARG A 187 -10.64 2.06 -4.40
N ILE A 188 -11.84 1.79 -3.95
CA ILE A 188 -12.19 0.58 -3.19
C ILE A 188 -13.06 -0.28 -4.08
N SER A 189 -12.68 -1.55 -4.25
CA SER A 189 -13.52 -2.49 -4.96
C SER A 189 -14.68 -2.94 -4.06
N ASP A 190 -15.83 -3.16 -4.65
CA ASP A 190 -16.90 -3.87 -3.97
C ASP A 190 -16.44 -5.30 -3.64
N PRO A 191 -16.78 -5.85 -2.47
CA PRO A 191 -16.51 -7.25 -2.19
C PRO A 191 -17.16 -8.13 -3.27
N ALA A 192 -16.44 -9.15 -3.73
CA ALA A 192 -17.05 -10.12 -4.63
C ALA A 192 -18.28 -10.71 -3.95
N PRO A 193 -19.42 -10.86 -4.65
CA PRO A 193 -20.58 -11.54 -4.08
C PRO A 193 -20.15 -12.93 -3.61
N LEU A 194 -20.40 -13.24 -2.34
CA LEU A 194 -20.21 -14.57 -1.79
C LEU A 194 -21.06 -15.54 -2.62
N GLY A 195 -20.43 -16.34 -3.48
CA GLY A 195 -21.09 -17.38 -4.25
C GLY A 195 -21.21 -17.12 -5.75
N SER A 196 -20.10 -17.24 -6.47
CA SER A 196 -20.11 -17.68 -7.86
C SER A 196 -18.87 -18.54 -8.15
N VAL A 197 -18.71 -19.58 -7.35
CA VAL A 197 -17.94 -20.74 -7.80
C VAL A 197 -18.90 -21.57 -8.63
N CYS A 198 -19.07 -21.24 -9.90
CA CYS A 198 -19.57 -22.19 -10.89
C CYS A 198 -18.49 -23.26 -11.06
N PHE A 199 -18.66 -24.37 -10.39
CA PHE A 199 -18.04 -25.61 -10.80
C PHE A 199 -18.72 -26.06 -12.10
N THR A 200 -18.06 -25.94 -13.20
CA THR A 200 -18.31 -26.70 -14.43
C THR A 200 -17.05 -27.46 -14.78
#